data_71fb920dd9a3cbabf1f03f23c434fe1a
#
_entry.id   71fb920dd9a3cbabf1f03f23c434fe1a
#
_cell.length_a   1.000
_cell.length_b   1.000
_cell.length_c   1.000
_cell.angle_alpha   90.00
_cell.angle_beta   90.00
_cell.angle_gamma   90.00
#
_symmetry.space_group_name_H-M   'P 1'
#
loop_
_entity.id
_entity.type
_entity.pdbx_description
1 polymer ?
#
loop_
_entity_poly.entity_id
_entity_poly.type
_entity_poly.pdbx_seq_one_letter_code
_entity_poly.pdbx_strand_id
1 'polypeptide(L)'
;CGTGVSTDYLCHLNPGADVLGVDISDGALAVARERCQRSGAAKQVSSLRQEQRSLLDLEGEGPFDYINSVGVLHHLDQPEVGLRSLADRLAPSGLLHLFLYADAGRWEIHRTQKALSLLNAGTGSEGLRLGRELFETLPEGNRLARHHRERWAVDCAPDANFADMYLHPQETSYNLGCLFAFIETAGLHFAGFSNPEVWDPARLLKGELLERAQALPPRQQWELVEQLDPDISHFEFFLSAAPVERARWSDEALGLARGLVQPCLWGEPDPILGSNMEPIQLSDADRSLLRTVAEQPEQTLGALASPNQIRDLVDRQLLLLKE
;
A
#
# COMPACT_ATOMS: atom_id res chain seq x y z
N CYS A 1 -8.06 9.70 4.07
CA CYS A 1 -6.74 10.23 3.65
C CYS A 1 -5.77 10.40 4.84
N GLY A 2 -6.26 10.20 6.07
CA GLY A 2 -5.45 10.24 7.28
C GLY A 2 -4.67 11.55 7.42
N THR A 3 -3.42 11.45 7.84
CA THR A 3 -2.48 12.57 7.98
C THR A 3 -1.84 13.03 6.66
N GLY A 4 -2.39 12.59 5.52
CA GLY A 4 -2.05 13.10 4.20
C GLY A 4 -0.77 12.54 3.56
N VAL A 5 -0.21 11.44 4.06
CA VAL A 5 1.03 10.85 3.49
C VAL A 5 0.81 10.46 2.02
N SER A 6 -0.21 9.65 1.75
CA SER A 6 -0.53 9.24 0.37
C SER A 6 -0.99 10.43 -0.49
N THR A 7 -1.73 11.39 0.09
CA THR A 7 -2.16 12.61 -0.63
C THR A 7 -0.96 13.43 -1.09
N ASP A 8 0.01 13.65 -0.20
CA ASP A 8 1.25 14.35 -0.49
C ASP A 8 2.02 13.69 -1.64
N TYR A 9 2.18 12.37 -1.54
CA TYR A 9 2.83 11.55 -2.55
C TYR A 9 2.12 11.62 -3.90
N LEU A 10 0.80 11.46 -3.93
CA LEU A 10 0.01 11.53 -5.16
C LEU A 10 0.09 12.88 -5.85
N CYS A 11 0.08 13.98 -5.09
CA CYS A 11 0.23 15.32 -5.66
C CYS A 11 1.57 15.50 -6.36
N HIS A 12 2.66 15.02 -5.78
CA HIS A 12 3.99 15.11 -6.39
C HIS A 12 4.15 14.21 -7.63
N LEU A 13 3.50 13.03 -7.64
CA LEU A 13 3.55 12.10 -8.76
C LEU A 13 2.64 12.48 -9.93
N ASN A 14 1.62 13.32 -9.68
CA ASN A 14 0.61 13.68 -10.69
C ASN A 14 0.48 15.21 -10.82
N PRO A 15 1.51 15.90 -11.35
CA PRO A 15 1.44 17.35 -11.55
C PRO A 15 0.24 17.74 -12.41
N GLY A 16 -0.48 18.76 -11.97
CA GLY A 16 -1.66 19.24 -12.68
C GLY A 16 -2.96 18.47 -12.44
N ALA A 17 -2.97 17.41 -11.63
CA ALA A 17 -4.19 16.68 -11.29
C ALA A 17 -5.15 17.49 -10.41
N ASP A 18 -6.42 17.07 -10.38
CA ASP A 18 -7.39 17.48 -9.37
C ASP A 18 -7.47 16.39 -8.28
N VAL A 19 -7.14 16.76 -7.06
CA VAL A 19 -7.00 15.81 -5.94
C VAL A 19 -8.04 16.09 -4.87
N LEU A 20 -8.80 15.05 -4.47
CA LEU A 20 -9.73 15.06 -3.35
C LEU A 20 -9.26 14.09 -2.28
N GLY A 21 -8.93 14.58 -1.09
CA GLY A 21 -8.69 13.80 0.11
C GLY A 21 -9.89 13.90 1.06
N VAL A 22 -10.45 12.77 1.48
CA VAL A 22 -11.52 12.74 2.47
C VAL A 22 -11.09 11.97 3.72
N ASP A 23 -11.53 12.43 4.87
CA ASP A 23 -11.37 11.75 6.15
C ASP A 23 -12.49 12.15 7.11
N ILE A 24 -12.84 11.27 8.04
CA ILE A 24 -13.84 11.59 9.08
C ILE A 24 -13.23 12.40 10.24
N SER A 25 -11.91 12.39 10.39
CA SER A 25 -11.17 13.07 11.45
C SER A 25 -10.66 14.43 11.00
N ASP A 26 -11.23 15.50 11.56
CA ASP A 26 -10.73 16.85 11.31
C ASP A 26 -9.29 17.04 11.83
N GLY A 27 -8.94 16.38 12.94
CA GLY A 27 -7.56 16.39 13.45
C GLY A 27 -6.56 15.79 12.47
N ALA A 28 -6.88 14.67 11.81
CA ALA A 28 -6.04 14.07 10.78
C ALA A 28 -5.92 14.99 9.56
N LEU A 29 -7.02 15.59 9.13
CA LEU A 29 -7.04 16.56 8.03
C LEU A 29 -6.23 17.83 8.31
N ALA A 30 -6.20 18.31 9.56
CA ALA A 30 -5.35 19.44 9.92
C ALA A 30 -3.87 19.11 9.69
N VAL A 31 -3.42 17.93 10.11
CA VAL A 31 -2.06 17.44 9.86
C VAL A 31 -1.80 17.26 8.36
N ALA A 32 -2.78 16.71 7.62
CA ALA A 32 -2.67 16.52 6.16
C ALA A 32 -2.49 17.84 5.42
N ARG A 33 -3.26 18.87 5.77
CA ARG A 33 -3.15 20.21 5.20
C ARG A 33 -1.78 20.82 5.47
N GLU A 34 -1.31 20.74 6.72
CA GLU A 34 0.04 21.23 7.08
C GLU A 34 1.13 20.48 6.29
N ARG A 35 1.04 19.14 6.19
CA ARG A 35 1.98 18.33 5.41
C ARG A 35 2.06 18.79 3.97
N CYS A 36 0.94 18.83 3.24
CA CYS A 36 0.89 19.21 1.83
C CYS A 36 1.32 20.68 1.59
N GLN A 37 1.12 21.54 2.57
CA GLN A 37 1.60 22.93 2.50
C GLN A 37 3.12 22.99 2.65
N ARG A 38 3.70 22.28 3.62
CA ARG A 38 5.15 22.28 3.92
C ARG A 38 5.96 21.60 2.82
N SER A 39 5.49 20.50 2.26
CA SER A 39 6.15 19.78 1.16
C SER A 39 6.04 20.52 -0.18
N GLY A 40 5.08 21.45 -0.30
CA GLY A 40 4.76 22.11 -1.55
C GLY A 40 3.87 21.28 -2.48
N ALA A 41 3.35 20.14 -2.04
CA ALA A 41 2.47 19.25 -2.81
C ALA A 41 1.25 19.99 -3.37
N ALA A 42 0.63 20.86 -2.58
CA ALA A 42 -0.52 21.66 -3.00
C ALA A 42 -0.26 22.59 -4.19
N LYS A 43 1.03 22.88 -4.50
CA LYS A 43 1.43 23.70 -5.64
C LYS A 43 1.68 22.90 -6.91
N GLN A 44 1.76 21.57 -6.81
CA GLN A 44 2.04 20.67 -7.93
C GLN A 44 0.78 20.34 -8.73
N VAL A 45 -0.39 20.45 -8.10
CA VAL A 45 -1.68 20.02 -8.65
C VAL A 45 -2.57 21.22 -9.03
N SER A 46 -3.53 21.00 -9.92
CA SER A 46 -4.49 22.05 -10.32
C SER A 46 -5.44 22.41 -9.19
N SER A 47 -5.89 21.42 -8.41
CA SER A 47 -6.64 21.63 -7.19
C SER A 47 -6.34 20.56 -6.15
N LEU A 48 -6.36 20.96 -4.87
CA LEU A 48 -6.30 20.06 -3.73
C LEU A 48 -7.41 20.41 -2.75
N ARG A 49 -8.41 19.53 -2.66
CA ARG A 49 -9.49 19.62 -1.67
C ARG A 49 -9.24 18.57 -0.59
N GLN A 50 -9.33 18.95 0.68
CA GLN A 50 -9.22 18.07 1.84
C GLN A 50 -10.43 18.31 2.74
N GLU A 51 -11.38 17.37 2.73
CA GLU A 51 -12.72 17.55 3.29
C GLU A 51 -13.00 16.56 4.42
N GLN A 52 -13.59 17.07 5.50
CA GLN A 52 -14.12 16.21 6.56
C GLN A 52 -15.42 15.57 6.06
N ARG A 53 -15.31 14.33 5.62
CA ARG A 53 -16.39 13.63 4.92
C ARG A 53 -16.21 12.13 5.03
N SER A 54 -17.31 11.39 5.12
CA SER A 54 -17.27 9.94 5.01
C SER A 54 -17.04 9.51 3.57
N LEU A 55 -16.29 8.46 3.34
CA LEU A 55 -16.18 7.83 2.02
C LEU A 55 -17.53 7.24 1.54
N LEU A 56 -18.50 7.08 2.43
CA LEU A 56 -19.87 6.65 2.09
C LEU A 56 -20.74 7.81 1.58
N ASP A 57 -20.26 9.05 1.74
CA ASP A 57 -20.99 10.29 1.35
C ASP A 57 -20.17 11.03 0.29
N LEU A 58 -19.99 10.40 -0.87
CA LEU A 58 -19.28 10.95 -2.03
C LEU A 58 -20.23 11.28 -3.19
N GLU A 59 -21.51 11.48 -2.91
CA GLU A 59 -22.47 11.81 -3.95
C GLU A 59 -22.09 13.11 -4.68
N GLY A 60 -22.11 13.07 -6.02
CA GLY A 60 -21.72 14.20 -6.87
C GLY A 60 -20.21 14.32 -7.13
N GLU A 61 -19.38 13.50 -6.50
CA GLU A 61 -17.94 13.46 -6.78
C GLU A 61 -17.60 12.42 -7.86
N GLY A 62 -16.49 12.63 -8.55
CA GLY A 62 -15.99 11.75 -9.61
C GLY A 62 -16.60 12.05 -10.99
N PRO A 63 -16.39 11.17 -11.98
CA PRO A 63 -15.59 9.96 -11.85
C PRO A 63 -14.10 10.26 -11.64
N PHE A 64 -13.41 9.37 -10.91
CA PHE A 64 -11.98 9.49 -10.64
C PHE A 64 -11.17 8.50 -11.49
N ASP A 65 -10.07 8.97 -12.07
CA ASP A 65 -9.13 8.12 -12.82
C ASP A 65 -8.31 7.23 -11.88
N TYR A 66 -8.08 7.70 -10.66
CA TYR A 66 -7.37 6.95 -9.63
C TYR A 66 -7.97 7.20 -8.25
N ILE A 67 -8.22 6.11 -7.52
CA ILE A 67 -8.66 6.15 -6.13
C ILE A 67 -7.65 5.38 -5.29
N ASN A 68 -7.23 5.98 -4.17
CA ASN A 68 -6.31 5.35 -3.21
C ASN A 68 -6.99 5.20 -1.86
N SER A 69 -7.16 3.97 -1.39
CA SER A 69 -7.76 3.66 -0.09
C SER A 69 -6.89 2.65 0.68
N VAL A 70 -5.96 3.19 1.45
CA VAL A 70 -4.98 2.44 2.24
C VAL A 70 -5.35 2.52 3.71
N GLY A 71 -5.59 1.37 4.35
CA GLY A 71 -5.88 1.32 5.78
C GLY A 71 -7.25 1.90 6.16
N VAL A 72 -8.29 1.74 5.33
CA VAL A 72 -9.60 2.35 5.55
C VAL A 72 -10.75 1.35 5.58
N LEU A 73 -10.96 0.60 4.48
CA LEU A 73 -12.18 -0.21 4.31
C LEU A 73 -12.35 -1.29 5.39
N HIS A 74 -11.25 -1.88 5.85
CA HIS A 74 -11.30 -2.93 6.87
C HIS A 74 -11.68 -2.42 8.27
N HIS A 75 -11.78 -1.11 8.46
CA HIS A 75 -12.28 -0.50 9.70
C HIS A 75 -13.75 -0.09 9.61
N LEU A 76 -14.39 -0.24 8.46
CA LEU A 76 -15.82 0.03 8.32
C LEU A 76 -16.66 -1.09 8.94
N ASP A 77 -17.85 -0.73 9.40
CA ASP A 77 -18.86 -1.70 9.85
C ASP A 77 -19.32 -2.63 8.71
N GLN A 78 -19.41 -2.07 7.51
CA GLN A 78 -19.76 -2.78 6.29
C GLN A 78 -18.77 -2.44 5.17
N PRO A 79 -17.61 -3.15 5.12
CA PRO A 79 -16.56 -2.87 4.13
C PRO A 79 -17.04 -2.94 2.67
N GLU A 80 -18.02 -3.83 2.38
CA GLU A 80 -18.61 -4.01 1.05
C GLU A 80 -19.39 -2.76 0.58
N VAL A 81 -20.03 -2.04 1.51
CA VAL A 81 -20.70 -0.78 1.20
C VAL A 81 -19.67 0.30 0.86
N GLY A 82 -18.56 0.32 1.61
CA GLY A 82 -17.42 1.18 1.32
C GLY A 82 -16.82 0.90 -0.06
N LEU A 83 -16.58 -0.36 -0.38
CA LEU A 83 -16.03 -0.74 -1.69
C LEU A 83 -16.96 -0.34 -2.83
N ARG A 84 -18.27 -0.57 -2.71
CA ARG A 84 -19.25 -0.13 -3.72
C ARG A 84 -19.28 1.38 -3.88
N SER A 85 -19.23 2.15 -2.78
CA SER A 85 -19.16 3.62 -2.83
C SER A 85 -17.96 4.10 -3.65
N LEU A 86 -16.79 3.47 -3.50
CA LEU A 86 -15.60 3.79 -4.31
C LEU A 86 -15.74 3.31 -5.75
N ALA A 87 -16.27 2.12 -5.98
CA ALA A 87 -16.50 1.57 -7.32
C ALA A 87 -17.43 2.46 -8.16
N ASP A 88 -18.51 2.98 -7.57
CA ASP A 88 -19.45 3.88 -8.23
C ASP A 88 -18.82 5.23 -8.65
N ARG A 89 -17.66 5.57 -8.10
CA ARG A 89 -16.92 6.80 -8.39
C ARG A 89 -15.70 6.58 -9.28
N LEU A 90 -15.41 5.33 -9.66
CA LEU A 90 -14.28 5.01 -10.51
C LEU A 90 -14.61 5.28 -11.98
N ALA A 91 -13.72 5.93 -12.69
CA ALA A 91 -13.84 6.09 -14.14
C ALA A 91 -13.78 4.72 -14.84
N PRO A 92 -14.36 4.56 -16.04
CA PRO A 92 -14.35 3.28 -16.76
C PRO A 92 -12.94 2.70 -16.99
N SER A 93 -11.93 3.56 -17.18
CA SER A 93 -10.51 3.21 -17.29
C SER A 93 -9.72 3.44 -16.01
N GLY A 94 -10.39 3.80 -14.91
CA GLY A 94 -9.77 4.14 -13.65
C GLY A 94 -9.23 2.93 -12.89
N LEU A 95 -8.30 3.21 -11.97
CA LEU A 95 -7.72 2.22 -11.07
C LEU A 95 -8.04 2.58 -9.62
N LEU A 96 -8.42 1.57 -8.84
CA LEU A 96 -8.61 1.66 -7.40
C LEU A 96 -7.49 0.87 -6.71
N HIS A 97 -6.65 1.55 -5.96
CA HIS A 97 -5.62 0.94 -5.11
C HIS A 97 -6.17 0.70 -3.71
N LEU A 98 -6.04 -0.52 -3.22
CA LEU A 98 -6.50 -0.94 -1.91
C LEU A 98 -5.38 -1.58 -1.09
N PHE A 99 -5.41 -1.26 0.20
CA PHE A 99 -4.67 -1.97 1.24
C PHE A 99 -5.68 -2.50 2.27
N LEU A 100 -5.71 -3.82 2.45
CA LEU A 100 -6.58 -4.52 3.39
C LEU A 100 -5.77 -5.47 4.27
N TYR A 101 -6.24 -5.74 5.47
CA TYR A 101 -5.57 -6.67 6.37
C TYR A 101 -5.77 -8.14 5.96
N ALA A 102 -4.69 -8.92 6.03
CA ALA A 102 -4.68 -10.35 5.78
C ALA A 102 -4.66 -11.16 7.08
N ASP A 103 -5.50 -12.19 7.16
CA ASP A 103 -5.64 -13.03 8.35
C ASP A 103 -4.33 -13.74 8.74
N ALA A 104 -3.58 -14.21 7.76
CA ALA A 104 -2.40 -15.04 7.98
C ALA A 104 -1.39 -14.36 8.92
N GLY A 105 -0.98 -13.13 8.62
CA GLY A 105 0.02 -12.39 9.38
C GLY A 105 -0.52 -11.56 10.54
N ARG A 106 -1.81 -11.69 10.88
CA ARG A 106 -2.43 -10.93 11.98
C ARG A 106 -2.92 -11.80 13.15
N TRP A 107 -2.60 -13.08 13.13
CA TRP A 107 -3.07 -14.00 14.17
C TRP A 107 -2.66 -13.56 15.59
N GLU A 108 -1.39 -13.17 15.79
CA GLU A 108 -0.89 -12.70 17.08
C GLU A 108 -1.53 -11.37 17.49
N ILE A 109 -1.81 -10.51 16.52
CA ILE A 109 -2.48 -9.22 16.75
C ILE A 109 -3.90 -9.46 17.23
N HIS A 110 -4.69 -10.28 16.53
CA HIS A 110 -6.06 -10.61 16.93
C HIS A 110 -6.13 -11.26 18.32
N ARG A 111 -5.15 -12.13 18.65
CA ARG A 111 -5.05 -12.71 19.99
C ARG A 111 -4.78 -11.66 21.05
N THR A 112 -3.89 -10.71 20.77
CA THR A 112 -3.58 -9.60 21.68
C THR A 112 -4.78 -8.68 21.86
N GLN A 113 -5.44 -8.27 20.78
CA GLN A 113 -6.69 -7.49 20.82
C GLN A 113 -7.75 -8.19 21.69
N LYS A 114 -7.93 -9.50 21.48
CA LYS A 114 -8.89 -10.28 22.27
C LYS A 114 -8.51 -10.35 23.73
N ALA A 115 -7.23 -10.51 24.05
CA ALA A 115 -6.75 -10.53 25.43
C ALA A 115 -6.99 -9.17 26.13
N LEU A 116 -6.65 -8.06 25.48
CA LEU A 116 -6.91 -6.72 25.98
C LEU A 116 -8.40 -6.43 26.17
N SER A 117 -9.24 -6.89 25.24
CA SER A 117 -10.69 -6.81 25.36
C SER A 117 -11.22 -7.57 26.58
N LEU A 118 -10.71 -8.78 26.84
CA LEU A 118 -11.09 -9.57 28.01
C LEU A 118 -10.63 -8.93 29.34
N LEU A 119 -9.54 -8.17 29.30
CA LEU A 119 -9.05 -7.41 30.45
C LEU A 119 -9.76 -6.06 30.63
N ASN A 120 -10.73 -5.73 29.74
CA ASN A 120 -11.43 -4.44 29.72
C ASN A 120 -10.48 -3.25 29.66
N ALA A 121 -9.39 -3.36 28.88
CA ALA A 121 -8.35 -2.34 28.78
C ALA A 121 -8.86 -1.02 28.20
N GLY A 122 -9.93 -1.06 27.36
CA GLY A 122 -10.43 0.13 26.66
C GLY A 122 -9.53 0.58 25.51
N THR A 123 -9.90 1.71 24.89
CA THR A 123 -9.20 2.24 23.69
C THR A 123 -8.40 3.52 23.96
N GLY A 124 -8.48 4.07 25.18
CA GLY A 124 -7.82 5.33 25.55
C GLY A 124 -6.44 5.13 26.20
N SER A 125 -6.01 6.12 26.96
CA SER A 125 -4.71 6.12 27.64
C SER A 125 -4.51 4.93 28.59
N GLU A 126 -5.57 4.45 29.22
CA GLU A 126 -5.51 3.25 30.06
C GLU A 126 -5.26 2.01 29.20
N GLY A 127 -5.93 1.88 28.06
CA GLY A 127 -5.70 0.80 27.10
C GLY A 127 -4.26 0.77 26.60
N LEU A 128 -3.70 1.92 26.28
CA LEU A 128 -2.28 2.06 25.88
C LEU A 128 -1.35 1.56 26.98
N ARG A 129 -1.56 2.01 28.20
CA ARG A 129 -0.75 1.58 29.35
C ARG A 129 -0.83 0.07 29.57
N LEU A 130 -2.05 -0.48 29.66
CA LEU A 130 -2.28 -1.91 29.87
C LEU A 130 -1.78 -2.77 28.71
N GLY A 131 -1.93 -2.30 27.47
CA GLY A 131 -1.43 -2.99 26.29
C GLY A 131 0.09 -3.10 26.28
N ARG A 132 0.81 -2.05 26.64
CA ARG A 132 2.27 -2.07 26.76
C ARG A 132 2.72 -2.97 27.93
N GLU A 133 2.07 -2.82 29.11
CA GLU A 133 2.33 -3.66 30.29
C GLU A 133 2.09 -5.15 29.99
N LEU A 134 1.12 -5.50 29.15
CA LEU A 134 0.88 -6.88 28.72
C LEU A 134 2.12 -7.51 28.09
N PHE A 135 2.77 -6.82 27.17
CA PHE A 135 3.98 -7.34 26.50
C PHE A 135 5.19 -7.42 27.43
N GLU A 136 5.29 -6.52 28.41
CA GLU A 136 6.34 -6.55 29.44
C GLU A 136 6.14 -7.68 30.45
N THR A 137 4.87 -8.03 30.75
CA THR A 137 4.51 -9.05 31.74
C THR A 137 4.56 -10.47 31.21
N LEU A 138 4.32 -10.65 29.91
CA LEU A 138 4.34 -11.97 29.28
C LEU A 138 5.73 -12.62 29.38
N PRO A 139 5.83 -13.95 29.66
CA PRO A 139 7.09 -14.66 29.64
C PRO A 139 7.87 -14.44 28.34
N GLU A 140 9.20 -14.36 28.40
CA GLU A 140 10.08 -14.10 27.25
C GLU A 140 9.83 -15.04 26.06
N GLY A 141 9.57 -16.34 26.33
CA GLY A 141 9.25 -17.33 25.30
C GLY A 141 7.81 -17.28 24.77
N ASN A 142 6.96 -16.38 25.29
CA ASN A 142 5.58 -16.26 24.82
C ASN A 142 5.54 -15.78 23.37
N ARG A 143 4.75 -16.45 22.54
CA ARG A 143 4.68 -16.19 21.09
C ARG A 143 4.20 -14.76 20.79
N LEU A 144 3.23 -14.23 21.54
CA LEU A 144 2.71 -12.88 21.31
C LEU A 144 3.77 -11.82 21.62
N ALA A 145 4.45 -11.93 22.78
CA ALA A 145 5.51 -11.01 23.17
C ALA A 145 6.69 -11.04 22.18
N ARG A 146 7.10 -12.25 21.76
CA ARG A 146 8.16 -12.42 20.77
C ARG A 146 7.80 -11.79 19.44
N HIS A 147 6.61 -12.09 18.88
CA HIS A 147 6.13 -11.55 17.63
C HIS A 147 6.03 -10.02 17.65
N HIS A 148 5.49 -9.44 18.74
CA HIS A 148 5.49 -7.98 18.91
C HIS A 148 6.91 -7.41 18.87
N ARG A 149 7.83 -7.97 19.66
CA ARG A 149 9.21 -7.48 19.78
C ARG A 149 9.99 -7.57 18.47
N GLU A 150 9.85 -8.68 17.74
CA GLU A 150 10.64 -8.96 16.55
C GLU A 150 10.09 -8.25 15.30
N ARG A 151 8.78 -8.00 15.25
CA ARG A 151 8.12 -7.50 14.04
C ARG A 151 7.51 -6.12 14.18
N TRP A 152 6.88 -5.80 15.31
CA TRP A 152 6.02 -4.63 15.43
C TRP A 152 6.48 -3.57 16.43
N ALA A 153 7.48 -3.85 17.25
CA ALA A 153 7.88 -2.96 18.32
C ALA A 153 8.29 -1.56 17.81
N VAL A 154 8.96 -1.49 16.68
CA VAL A 154 9.39 -0.23 16.07
C VAL A 154 8.17 0.55 15.54
N ASP A 155 7.31 -0.11 14.78
CA ASP A 155 6.11 0.51 14.19
C ASP A 155 5.11 0.93 15.27
N CYS A 156 5.00 0.17 16.36
CA CYS A 156 4.13 0.45 17.49
C CYS A 156 4.75 1.33 18.58
N ALA A 157 5.96 1.85 18.38
CA ALA A 157 6.57 2.77 19.35
C ALA A 157 5.72 4.04 19.54
N PRO A 158 5.16 4.69 18.50
CA PRO A 158 4.18 5.76 18.67
C PRO A 158 2.85 5.23 19.23
N ASP A 159 2.25 5.96 20.17
CA ASP A 159 0.98 5.57 20.80
C ASP A 159 -0.17 5.43 19.79
N ALA A 160 -0.22 6.28 18.77
CA ALA A 160 -1.22 6.21 17.73
C ALA A 160 -1.17 4.89 16.97
N ASN A 161 0.01 4.43 16.59
CA ASN A 161 0.21 3.18 15.86
C ASN A 161 -0.08 1.96 16.75
N PHE A 162 0.30 2.03 18.03
CA PHE A 162 -0.02 0.99 19.01
C PHE A 162 -1.54 0.86 19.20
N ALA A 163 -2.23 1.99 19.32
CA ALA A 163 -3.69 2.02 19.47
C ALA A 163 -4.39 1.47 18.22
N ASP A 164 -3.95 1.87 17.05
CA ASP A 164 -4.46 1.37 15.76
C ASP A 164 -4.31 -0.15 15.66
N MET A 165 -3.15 -0.69 15.97
CA MET A 165 -2.85 -2.11 15.86
C MET A 165 -3.54 -2.98 16.91
N TYR A 166 -3.55 -2.57 18.18
CA TYR A 166 -3.95 -3.45 19.28
C TYR A 166 -5.23 -3.04 20.00
N LEU A 167 -5.68 -1.80 19.84
CA LEU A 167 -6.84 -1.26 20.57
C LEU A 167 -7.98 -0.81 19.65
N HIS A 168 -7.82 -0.93 18.32
CA HIS A 168 -8.88 -0.55 17.41
C HIS A 168 -10.15 -1.40 17.68
N PRO A 169 -11.33 -0.78 17.85
CA PRO A 169 -12.54 -1.50 18.27
C PRO A 169 -13.12 -2.39 17.17
N GLN A 170 -12.78 -2.12 15.93
CA GLN A 170 -13.36 -2.77 14.75
C GLN A 170 -12.32 -2.96 13.66
N GLU A 171 -12.17 -4.20 13.24
CA GLU A 171 -11.25 -4.60 12.19
C GLU A 171 -11.78 -5.85 11.48
N THR A 172 -11.71 -5.85 10.17
CA THR A 172 -11.98 -7.02 9.33
C THR A 172 -10.69 -7.42 8.63
N SER A 173 -10.31 -8.68 8.71
CA SER A 173 -9.21 -9.24 7.94
C SER A 173 -9.71 -10.31 6.97
N TYR A 174 -8.93 -10.59 5.96
CA TYR A 174 -9.31 -11.44 4.84
C TYR A 174 -8.28 -12.54 4.63
N ASN A 175 -8.72 -13.71 4.19
CA ASN A 175 -7.90 -14.63 3.41
C ASN A 175 -8.17 -14.39 1.92
N LEU A 176 -7.38 -14.98 1.03
CA LEU A 176 -7.52 -14.78 -0.42
C LEU A 176 -8.92 -15.15 -0.92
N GLY A 177 -9.52 -16.23 -0.42
CA GLY A 177 -10.89 -16.62 -0.79
C GLY A 177 -11.92 -15.53 -0.46
N CYS A 178 -11.87 -15.02 0.77
CA CYS A 178 -12.74 -13.94 1.24
C CYS A 178 -12.45 -12.62 0.52
N LEU A 179 -11.18 -12.33 0.21
CA LEU A 179 -10.78 -11.14 -0.54
C LEU A 179 -11.42 -11.11 -1.93
N PHE A 180 -11.33 -12.20 -2.68
CA PHE A 180 -11.93 -12.24 -4.02
C PHE A 180 -13.47 -12.20 -3.97
N ALA A 181 -14.10 -12.86 -3.00
CA ALA A 181 -15.53 -12.72 -2.78
C ALA A 181 -15.93 -11.26 -2.46
N PHE A 182 -15.13 -10.57 -1.64
CA PHE A 182 -15.33 -9.16 -1.34
C PHE A 182 -15.24 -8.28 -2.60
N ILE A 183 -14.24 -8.50 -3.46
CA ILE A 183 -14.08 -7.76 -4.73
C ILE A 183 -15.29 -7.96 -5.64
N GLU A 184 -15.79 -9.19 -5.74
CA GLU A 184 -16.96 -9.55 -6.56
C GLU A 184 -18.22 -8.80 -6.13
N THR A 185 -18.37 -8.42 -4.84
CA THR A 185 -19.56 -7.68 -4.35
C THR A 185 -19.72 -6.31 -4.99
N ALA A 186 -18.63 -5.72 -5.49
CA ALA A 186 -18.63 -4.40 -6.13
C ALA A 186 -18.57 -4.48 -7.66
N GLY A 187 -18.53 -5.69 -8.25
CA GLY A 187 -18.43 -5.87 -9.70
C GLY A 187 -17.10 -5.39 -10.29
N LEU A 188 -16.05 -5.28 -9.46
CA LEU A 188 -14.72 -4.86 -9.90
C LEU A 188 -13.87 -6.06 -10.33
N HIS A 189 -12.85 -5.76 -11.14
CA HIS A 189 -11.89 -6.73 -11.64
C HIS A 189 -10.54 -6.56 -10.93
N PHE A 190 -9.95 -7.68 -10.52
CA PHE A 190 -8.61 -7.69 -9.94
C PHE A 190 -7.57 -7.41 -11.03
N ALA A 191 -6.88 -6.27 -10.94
CA ALA A 191 -5.84 -5.88 -11.89
C ALA A 191 -4.45 -6.41 -11.50
N GLY A 192 -4.22 -6.73 -10.21
CA GLY A 192 -2.99 -7.36 -9.71
C GLY A 192 -2.55 -6.82 -8.37
N PHE A 193 -1.64 -7.52 -7.72
CA PHE A 193 -0.96 -7.04 -6.52
C PHE A 193 -0.01 -5.89 -6.83
N SER A 194 0.17 -4.97 -5.88
CA SER A 194 1.13 -3.86 -5.99
C SER A 194 2.57 -4.38 -5.97
N ASN A 195 2.84 -5.40 -5.17
CA ASN A 195 4.09 -6.14 -5.17
C ASN A 195 3.85 -7.62 -5.54
N PRO A 196 3.88 -7.97 -6.84
CA PRO A 196 3.61 -9.33 -7.29
C PRO A 196 4.66 -10.35 -6.85
N GLU A 197 5.89 -9.92 -6.52
CA GLU A 197 6.96 -10.80 -6.06
C GLU A 197 6.64 -11.48 -4.73
N VAL A 198 5.89 -10.80 -3.85
CA VAL A 198 5.42 -11.39 -2.58
C VAL A 198 4.60 -12.65 -2.84
N TRP A 199 3.89 -12.70 -3.96
CA TRP A 199 2.96 -13.77 -4.33
C TRP A 199 3.56 -14.81 -5.29
N ASP A 200 4.88 -14.73 -5.56
CA ASP A 200 5.58 -15.71 -6.39
C ASP A 200 5.97 -16.94 -5.54
N PRO A 201 5.50 -18.16 -5.89
CA PRO A 201 5.93 -19.39 -5.21
C PRO A 201 7.43 -19.61 -5.22
N ALA A 202 8.17 -19.07 -6.21
CA ALA A 202 9.62 -19.22 -6.33
C ALA A 202 10.38 -18.59 -5.15
N ARG A 203 9.75 -17.65 -4.43
CA ARG A 203 10.29 -17.09 -3.20
C ARG A 203 10.40 -18.13 -2.06
N LEU A 204 9.50 -19.10 -2.04
CA LEU A 204 9.37 -20.08 -0.95
C LEU A 204 9.78 -21.51 -1.34
N LEU A 205 9.62 -21.88 -2.60
CA LEU A 205 9.74 -23.24 -3.07
C LEU A 205 10.89 -23.41 -4.08
N LYS A 206 11.41 -24.63 -4.18
CA LYS A 206 12.47 -25.00 -5.14
C LYS A 206 12.22 -26.40 -5.71
N GLY A 207 12.87 -26.73 -6.84
CA GLY A 207 12.83 -28.06 -7.47
C GLY A 207 11.41 -28.49 -7.83
N GLU A 208 11.10 -29.77 -7.65
CA GLU A 208 9.81 -30.36 -8.03
C GLU A 208 8.59 -29.66 -7.39
N LEU A 209 8.72 -29.16 -6.15
CA LEU A 209 7.62 -28.44 -5.51
C LEU A 209 7.33 -27.11 -6.22
N LEU A 210 8.36 -26.40 -6.66
CA LEU A 210 8.19 -25.18 -7.44
C LEU A 210 7.57 -25.48 -8.81
N GLU A 211 8.02 -26.53 -9.50
CA GLU A 211 7.45 -26.95 -10.80
C GLU A 211 5.96 -27.26 -10.66
N ARG A 212 5.56 -27.98 -9.61
CA ARG A 212 4.16 -28.27 -9.29
C ARG A 212 3.37 -27.00 -8.97
N ALA A 213 3.94 -26.09 -8.19
CA ALA A 213 3.30 -24.84 -7.86
C ALA A 213 3.07 -23.97 -9.10
N GLN A 214 4.07 -23.86 -9.98
CA GLN A 214 3.97 -23.08 -11.22
C GLN A 214 2.97 -23.65 -12.25
N ALA A 215 2.66 -24.95 -12.15
CA ALA A 215 1.62 -25.57 -12.96
C ALA A 215 0.18 -25.26 -12.50
N LEU A 216 0.01 -24.69 -11.30
CA LEU A 216 -1.30 -24.29 -10.79
C LEU A 216 -1.81 -23.02 -11.51
N PRO A 217 -3.14 -22.82 -11.62
CA PRO A 217 -3.71 -21.53 -12.01
C PRO A 217 -3.22 -20.40 -11.08
N PRO A 218 -3.07 -19.15 -11.57
CA PRO A 218 -2.49 -18.05 -10.80
C PRO A 218 -3.12 -17.88 -9.40
N ARG A 219 -4.44 -17.95 -9.30
CA ARG A 219 -5.13 -17.82 -7.99
C ARG A 219 -4.73 -18.91 -7.01
N GLN A 220 -4.56 -20.14 -7.47
CA GLN A 220 -4.11 -21.25 -6.61
C GLN A 220 -2.64 -21.13 -6.23
N GLN A 221 -1.81 -20.51 -7.07
CA GLN A 221 -0.44 -20.18 -6.69
C GLN A 221 -0.41 -19.19 -5.54
N TRP A 222 -1.24 -18.15 -5.58
CA TRP A 222 -1.36 -17.17 -4.49
C TRP A 222 -1.93 -17.80 -3.21
N GLU A 223 -2.95 -18.65 -3.33
CA GLU A 223 -3.49 -19.42 -2.19
C GLU A 223 -2.41 -20.31 -1.55
N LEU A 224 -1.57 -20.95 -2.37
CA LEU A 224 -0.44 -21.74 -1.87
C LEU A 224 0.57 -20.85 -1.13
N VAL A 225 0.91 -19.69 -1.67
CA VAL A 225 1.82 -18.73 -1.00
C VAL A 225 1.23 -18.28 0.33
N GLU A 226 -0.05 -17.92 0.39
CA GLU A 226 -0.73 -17.55 1.64
C GLU A 226 -0.62 -18.63 2.71
N GLN A 227 -0.75 -19.92 2.33
CA GLN A 227 -0.61 -21.04 3.27
C GLN A 227 0.81 -21.27 3.75
N LEU A 228 1.81 -20.94 2.93
CA LEU A 228 3.22 -21.18 3.22
C LEU A 228 3.91 -19.99 3.90
N ASP A 229 3.36 -18.80 3.75
CA ASP A 229 3.90 -17.58 4.35
C ASP A 229 2.91 -16.95 5.35
N PRO A 230 2.95 -17.40 6.61
CA PRO A 230 2.08 -16.87 7.64
C PRO A 230 2.41 -15.43 8.04
N ASP A 231 3.46 -14.84 7.48
CA ASP A 231 3.87 -13.47 7.77
C ASP A 231 3.19 -12.42 6.88
N ILE A 232 2.44 -12.82 5.87
CA ILE A 232 1.65 -11.91 5.04
C ILE A 232 0.53 -11.30 5.90
N SER A 233 0.68 -10.03 6.29
CA SER A 233 -0.22 -9.30 7.18
C SER A 233 -1.23 -8.40 6.46
N HIS A 234 -1.07 -8.22 5.15
CA HIS A 234 -1.93 -7.37 4.34
C HIS A 234 -1.94 -7.81 2.88
N PHE A 235 -3.00 -7.41 2.20
CA PHE A 235 -3.12 -7.41 0.75
C PHE A 235 -3.02 -5.98 0.26
N GLU A 236 -2.16 -5.74 -0.71
CA GLU A 236 -2.04 -4.47 -1.41
C GLU A 236 -2.16 -4.73 -2.91
N PHE A 237 -3.18 -4.15 -3.54
CA PHE A 237 -3.59 -4.55 -4.88
C PHE A 237 -4.38 -3.46 -5.60
N PHE A 238 -4.51 -3.64 -6.90
CA PHE A 238 -5.28 -2.75 -7.77
C PHE A 238 -6.53 -3.44 -8.28
N LEU A 239 -7.61 -2.67 -8.36
CA LEU A 239 -8.88 -3.03 -8.98
C LEU A 239 -9.20 -2.06 -10.13
N SER A 240 -10.04 -2.51 -11.07
CA SER A 240 -10.50 -1.71 -12.20
C SER A 240 -11.98 -1.99 -12.50
N ALA A 241 -12.66 -1.05 -13.15
CA ALA A 241 -14.05 -1.21 -13.58
C ALA A 241 -14.21 -2.21 -14.74
N ALA A 242 -13.16 -2.41 -15.53
CA ALA A 242 -13.11 -3.37 -16.64
C ALA A 242 -11.82 -4.19 -16.56
N PRO A 243 -11.76 -5.40 -17.14
CA PRO A 243 -10.53 -6.18 -17.18
C PRO A 243 -9.38 -5.38 -17.78
N VAL A 244 -8.23 -5.37 -17.09
CA VAL A 244 -7.01 -4.72 -17.55
C VAL A 244 -6.04 -5.79 -18.03
N GLU A 245 -5.62 -5.70 -19.28
CA GLU A 245 -4.51 -6.49 -19.78
C GLU A 245 -3.20 -5.77 -19.40
N ARG A 246 -2.35 -6.43 -18.64
CA ARG A 246 -0.99 -5.95 -18.36
C ARG A 246 -0.15 -6.11 -19.63
N ALA A 247 -0.07 -5.08 -20.44
CA ALA A 247 0.90 -5.05 -21.53
C ALA A 247 2.31 -4.84 -20.96
N ARG A 248 3.26 -5.71 -21.34
CA ARG A 248 4.67 -5.39 -21.11
C ARG A 248 5.07 -4.27 -22.07
N TRP A 249 5.70 -3.25 -21.51
CA TRP A 249 6.30 -2.21 -22.34
C TRP A 249 7.33 -2.82 -23.30
N SER A 250 7.16 -2.58 -24.59
CA SER A 250 8.18 -2.93 -25.58
C SER A 250 9.42 -2.05 -25.40
N ASP A 251 10.57 -2.48 -25.89
CA ASP A 251 11.79 -1.68 -25.83
C ASP A 251 11.63 -0.32 -26.53
N GLU A 252 10.87 -0.29 -27.63
CA GLU A 252 10.52 0.94 -28.33
C GLU A 252 9.67 1.86 -27.45
N ALA A 253 8.61 1.33 -26.82
CA ALA A 253 7.75 2.10 -25.94
C ALA A 253 8.51 2.62 -24.70
N LEU A 254 9.38 1.80 -24.09
CA LEU A 254 10.28 2.24 -23.00
C LEU A 254 11.20 3.40 -23.47
N GLY A 255 11.71 3.31 -24.69
CA GLY A 255 12.56 4.36 -25.25
C GLY A 255 11.84 5.68 -25.49
N LEU A 256 10.55 5.65 -25.80
CA LEU A 256 9.72 6.84 -26.03
C LEU A 256 9.15 7.43 -24.74
N ALA A 257 9.04 6.62 -23.69
CA ALA A 257 8.54 7.07 -22.40
C ALA A 257 9.45 8.12 -21.75
N ARG A 258 8.83 8.97 -20.92
CA ARG A 258 9.56 9.85 -19.99
C ARG A 258 9.64 9.18 -18.64
N GLY A 259 10.62 9.58 -17.83
CA GLY A 259 10.83 9.05 -16.49
C GLY A 259 10.36 10.01 -15.40
N LEU A 260 9.90 9.43 -14.30
CA LEU A 260 9.69 10.12 -13.04
C LEU A 260 10.39 9.34 -11.94
N VAL A 261 11.32 9.99 -11.24
CA VAL A 261 12.06 9.36 -10.15
C VAL A 261 11.14 9.21 -8.94
N GLN A 262 11.13 8.03 -8.34
CA GLN A 262 10.34 7.75 -7.13
C GLN A 262 10.66 8.76 -6.01
N PRO A 263 9.66 9.35 -5.34
CA PRO A 263 9.89 10.30 -4.26
C PRO A 263 10.72 9.77 -3.09
N CYS A 264 10.74 8.47 -2.85
CA CYS A 264 11.61 7.85 -1.85
C CYS A 264 13.12 8.04 -2.13
N LEU A 265 13.47 8.41 -3.36
CA LEU A 265 14.85 8.71 -3.77
C LEU A 265 15.21 10.20 -3.67
N TRP A 266 14.25 11.08 -3.36
CA TRP A 266 14.52 12.50 -3.23
C TRP A 266 15.45 12.77 -2.05
N GLY A 267 16.45 13.61 -2.28
CA GLY A 267 17.49 13.88 -1.29
C GLY A 267 18.56 12.79 -1.19
N GLU A 268 18.53 11.82 -2.10
CA GLU A 268 19.53 10.75 -2.20
C GLU A 268 19.78 10.01 -0.88
N PRO A 269 18.76 9.37 -0.31
CA PRO A 269 18.89 8.67 0.96
C PRO A 269 19.91 7.52 0.86
N ASP A 270 20.62 7.27 1.97
CA ASP A 270 21.55 6.15 2.09
C ASP A 270 21.36 5.51 3.48
N PRO A 271 20.91 4.25 3.60
CA PRO A 271 20.55 3.36 2.50
C PRO A 271 19.21 3.71 1.82
N ILE A 272 19.03 3.29 0.56
CA ILE A 272 17.74 3.22 -0.10
C ILE A 272 17.11 1.88 0.29
N LEU A 273 15.86 1.90 0.73
CA LEU A 273 15.12 0.69 1.08
C LEU A 273 14.15 0.30 -0.05
N GLY A 274 14.15 -0.97 -0.41
CA GLY A 274 13.18 -1.55 -1.32
C GLY A 274 11.81 -1.77 -0.67
N SER A 275 10.85 -2.27 -1.45
CA SER A 275 9.51 -2.62 -0.96
C SER A 275 9.51 -3.72 0.11
N ASN A 276 10.55 -4.55 0.15
CA ASN A 276 10.79 -5.57 1.17
C ASN A 276 11.55 -5.05 2.41
N MET A 277 11.77 -3.72 2.51
CA MET A 277 12.56 -3.07 3.56
C MET A 277 14.05 -3.46 3.59
N GLU A 278 14.55 -4.11 2.55
CA GLU A 278 15.96 -4.42 2.42
C GLU A 278 16.71 -3.32 1.65
N PRO A 279 18.00 -3.07 1.98
CA PRO A 279 18.78 -2.08 1.28
C PRO A 279 18.98 -2.41 -0.21
N ILE A 280 18.62 -1.46 -1.08
CA ILE A 280 18.88 -1.54 -2.52
C ILE A 280 20.25 -0.95 -2.81
N GLN A 281 21.09 -1.72 -3.52
CA GLN A 281 22.35 -1.22 -4.04
C GLN A 281 22.13 -0.58 -5.42
N LEU A 282 22.52 0.69 -5.56
CA LEU A 282 22.56 1.39 -6.85
C LEU A 282 23.99 1.47 -7.36
N SER A 283 24.16 1.14 -8.64
CA SER A 283 25.42 1.46 -9.32
C SER A 283 25.57 2.96 -9.55
N ASP A 284 26.80 3.43 -9.79
CA ASP A 284 27.05 4.84 -10.14
C ASP A 284 26.30 5.23 -11.43
N ALA A 285 26.15 4.28 -12.37
CA ALA A 285 25.39 4.49 -13.61
C ALA A 285 23.91 4.70 -13.34
N ASP A 286 23.31 3.92 -12.40
CA ASP A 286 21.90 4.07 -12.03
C ASP A 286 21.66 5.40 -11.31
N ARG A 287 22.54 5.78 -10.37
CA ARG A 287 22.46 7.07 -9.68
C ARG A 287 22.57 8.23 -10.67
N SER A 288 23.49 8.14 -11.64
CA SER A 288 23.65 9.16 -12.68
C SER A 288 22.41 9.27 -13.56
N LEU A 289 21.83 8.13 -13.96
CA LEU A 289 20.61 8.11 -14.77
C LEU A 289 19.42 8.73 -14.01
N LEU A 290 19.20 8.31 -12.77
CA LEU A 290 18.09 8.84 -11.94
C LEU A 290 18.23 10.35 -11.72
N ARG A 291 19.45 10.88 -11.49
CA ARG A 291 19.70 12.33 -11.44
C ARG A 291 19.35 13.02 -12.75
N THR A 292 19.81 12.47 -13.88
CA THR A 292 19.53 13.05 -15.19
C THR A 292 18.02 13.07 -15.48
N VAL A 293 17.29 12.02 -15.14
CA VAL A 293 15.83 11.98 -15.27
C VAL A 293 15.17 13.05 -14.40
N ALA A 294 15.63 13.24 -13.15
CA ALA A 294 15.10 14.28 -12.26
C ALA A 294 15.36 15.69 -12.77
N GLU A 295 16.53 15.93 -13.36
CA GLU A 295 16.95 17.24 -13.91
C GLU A 295 16.31 17.53 -15.28
N GLN A 296 15.98 16.49 -16.06
CA GLN A 296 15.49 16.60 -17.43
C GLN A 296 14.19 15.77 -17.64
N PRO A 297 13.09 16.08 -16.92
CA PRO A 297 11.88 15.25 -16.86
C PRO A 297 11.14 15.16 -18.22
N GLU A 298 11.43 16.07 -19.15
CA GLU A 298 10.82 16.06 -20.49
C GLU A 298 11.61 15.23 -21.51
N GLN A 299 12.79 14.73 -21.15
CA GLN A 299 13.59 13.92 -22.06
C GLN A 299 13.10 12.48 -22.07
N THR A 300 13.08 11.87 -23.27
CA THR A 300 12.72 10.47 -23.43
C THR A 300 13.82 9.56 -22.86
N LEU A 301 13.42 8.46 -22.21
CA LEU A 301 14.34 7.54 -21.55
C LEU A 301 15.31 6.88 -22.53
N GLY A 302 14.90 6.62 -23.76
CA GLY A 302 15.77 6.05 -24.82
C GLY A 302 16.92 6.97 -25.24
N ALA A 303 16.82 8.28 -25.00
CA ALA A 303 17.94 9.20 -25.19
C ALA A 303 18.96 9.17 -24.04
N LEU A 304 18.58 8.60 -22.89
CA LEU A 304 19.38 8.60 -21.66
C LEU A 304 20.01 7.24 -21.35
N ALA A 305 19.32 6.14 -21.66
CA ALA A 305 19.75 4.81 -21.27
C ALA A 305 19.25 3.71 -22.23
N SER A 306 19.83 2.52 -22.11
CA SER A 306 19.38 1.33 -22.82
C SER A 306 18.05 0.81 -22.25
N PRO A 307 17.21 0.12 -23.07
CA PRO A 307 15.97 -0.48 -22.61
C PRO A 307 16.15 -1.42 -21.41
N ASN A 308 17.25 -2.17 -21.35
CA ASN A 308 17.54 -3.08 -20.25
C ASN A 308 17.76 -2.34 -18.91
N GLN A 309 18.52 -1.23 -18.94
CA GLN A 309 18.74 -0.42 -17.75
C GLN A 309 17.46 0.28 -17.29
N ILE A 310 16.66 0.79 -18.23
CA ILE A 310 15.36 1.39 -17.93
C ILE A 310 14.45 0.33 -17.27
N ARG A 311 14.37 -0.85 -17.85
CA ARG A 311 13.54 -1.96 -17.33
C ARG A 311 13.97 -2.39 -15.93
N ASP A 312 15.28 -2.54 -15.68
CA ASP A 312 15.80 -2.88 -14.34
C ASP A 312 15.36 -1.85 -13.28
N LEU A 313 15.46 -0.57 -13.57
CA LEU A 313 15.04 0.48 -12.63
C LEU A 313 13.52 0.52 -12.43
N VAL A 314 12.74 0.22 -13.47
CA VAL A 314 11.27 0.12 -13.38
C VAL A 314 10.87 -1.11 -12.56
N ASP A 315 11.46 -2.28 -12.83
CA ASP A 315 11.17 -3.52 -12.11
C ASP A 315 11.56 -3.40 -10.62
N ARG A 316 12.61 -2.65 -10.31
CA ARG A 316 13.03 -2.32 -8.93
C ARG A 316 12.21 -1.18 -8.32
N GLN A 317 11.20 -0.68 -9.00
CA GLN A 317 10.31 0.41 -8.56
C GLN A 317 11.04 1.73 -8.21
N LEU A 318 12.18 1.99 -8.84
CA LEU A 318 12.98 3.21 -8.64
C LEU A 318 12.68 4.30 -9.68
N LEU A 319 12.13 3.90 -10.82
CA LEU A 319 11.74 4.74 -11.94
C LEU A 319 10.29 4.43 -12.33
N LEU A 320 9.47 5.46 -12.42
CA LEU A 320 8.12 5.39 -12.96
C LEU A 320 8.12 5.83 -14.42
N LEU A 321 7.24 5.24 -15.22
CA LEU A 321 7.08 5.60 -16.64
C LEU A 321 5.92 6.59 -16.79
N LYS A 322 6.15 7.59 -17.63
CA LYS A 322 5.15 8.57 -18.05
C LYS A 322 5.15 8.61 -19.58
N GLU A 323 3.95 8.61 -20.17
CA GLU A 323 3.75 8.79 -21.62
C GLU A 323 4.12 10.21 -22.09
#